data_661342639302175d1a0382fb1183efb4
#
_entry.id   661342639302175d1a0382fb1183efb4
#
_cell.length_a   1.000
_cell.length_b   1.000
_cell.length_c   1.000
_cell.angle_alpha   90.00
_cell.angle_beta   90.00
_cell.angle_gamma   90.00
#
_symmetry.space_group_name_H-M   'P 1'
#
loop_
_entity.id
_entity.type
_entity.pdbx_description
1 polymer ?
#
loop_
_entity_poly.entity_id
_entity_poly.type
_entity_poly.pdbx_seq_one_letter_code
_entity_poly.pdbx_strand_id
1 'polypeptide(L)'
;MKGTILDFSIQNNNGIISGEDQKRYTFTGSEWKDSVSPQRGIQVDFDLSEAGQAVGVYKELNNSSYSNIHTPSHTEKSEEHYNIFDWFIKCLKNYANFNGRARRKEFWFFYLGLVVCNIIAMVLDAVLETEVIFYGITTLALVIPFLAVSARRLHDINRSGWWYLISITGIGIILLIIWWAKEGETQSNLYGEPAK
;
A
#
# COMPACT_ATOMS: atom_id res chain seq x y z
N MET A 1 20.11 -23.98 11.74
CA MET A 1 20.92 -22.92 11.05
C MET A 1 20.06 -22.27 9.99
N LYS A 2 20.32 -20.99 9.71
CA LYS A 2 19.58 -20.29 8.64
C LYS A 2 20.39 -20.18 7.37
N GLY A 3 19.69 -20.12 6.22
CA GLY A 3 20.32 -19.98 4.91
C GLY A 3 19.31 -19.66 3.81
N THR A 4 19.81 -19.56 2.58
CA THR A 4 19.00 -19.30 1.39
C THR A 4 19.25 -20.37 0.34
N ILE A 5 18.21 -20.92 -0.26
CA ILE A 5 18.33 -21.87 -1.36
C ILE A 5 18.93 -21.17 -2.58
N LEU A 6 20.09 -21.66 -3.02
CA LEU A 6 20.75 -21.17 -4.24
C LEU A 6 20.21 -21.86 -5.49
N ASP A 7 19.94 -23.15 -5.39
CA ASP A 7 19.43 -23.96 -6.51
C ASP A 7 18.81 -25.27 -6.01
N PHE A 8 17.86 -25.81 -6.77
CA PHE A 8 17.29 -27.13 -6.55
C PHE A 8 16.98 -27.82 -7.88
N SER A 9 17.57 -28.99 -8.08
CA SER A 9 17.32 -29.83 -9.25
C SER A 9 16.27 -30.90 -8.95
N ILE A 10 15.13 -30.78 -9.59
CA ILE A 10 14.04 -31.79 -9.48
C ILE A 10 14.50 -33.14 -10.03
N GLN A 11 15.30 -33.14 -11.10
CA GLN A 11 15.76 -34.38 -11.74
C GLN A 11 16.67 -35.21 -10.85
N ASN A 12 17.58 -34.55 -10.13
CA ASN A 12 18.55 -35.18 -9.25
C ASN A 12 18.07 -35.22 -7.79
N ASN A 13 16.90 -34.63 -7.52
CA ASN A 13 16.34 -34.49 -6.17
C ASN A 13 17.32 -33.92 -5.13
N ASN A 14 18.20 -33.00 -5.56
CA ASN A 14 19.22 -32.35 -4.73
C ASN A 14 19.19 -30.85 -4.87
N GLY A 15 19.49 -30.14 -3.76
CA GLY A 15 19.61 -28.70 -3.73
C GLY A 15 20.84 -28.20 -2.96
N ILE A 16 21.13 -26.93 -3.09
CA ILE A 16 22.23 -26.23 -2.44
C ILE A 16 21.68 -25.04 -1.66
N ILE A 17 22.08 -24.92 -0.40
CA ILE A 17 21.78 -23.80 0.50
C ILE A 17 23.06 -23.02 0.76
N SER A 18 22.98 -21.70 0.73
CA SER A 18 24.00 -20.81 1.29
C SER A 18 23.64 -20.52 2.74
N GLY A 19 24.42 -20.97 3.69
CA GLY A 19 24.24 -20.65 5.10
C GLY A 19 24.65 -19.21 5.43
N GLU A 20 24.22 -18.69 6.58
CA GLU A 20 24.64 -17.37 7.11
C GLU A 20 26.14 -17.29 7.36
N ASP A 21 26.79 -18.42 7.56
CA ASP A 21 28.26 -18.57 7.68
C ASP A 21 28.99 -18.50 6.34
N GLN A 22 28.31 -18.16 5.26
CA GLN A 22 28.82 -18.09 3.88
C GLN A 22 29.30 -19.42 3.30
N LYS A 23 29.03 -20.55 3.96
CA LYS A 23 29.30 -21.89 3.43
C LYS A 23 28.13 -22.42 2.63
N ARG A 24 28.43 -23.39 1.76
CA ARG A 24 27.40 -24.08 0.95
C ARG A 24 27.13 -25.45 1.52
N TYR A 25 25.86 -25.75 1.67
CA TYR A 25 25.35 -27.03 2.18
C TYR A 25 24.47 -27.69 1.13
N THR A 26 24.68 -28.97 0.89
CA THR A 26 23.83 -29.76 0.01
C THR A 26 22.72 -30.43 0.82
N PHE A 27 21.52 -30.51 0.26
CA PHE A 27 20.40 -31.24 0.83
C PHE A 27 19.69 -32.09 -0.23
N THR A 28 19.06 -33.19 0.17
CA THR A 28 18.21 -34.00 -0.68
C THR A 28 16.76 -33.54 -0.53
N GLY A 29 15.95 -33.71 -1.58
CA GLY A 29 14.53 -33.34 -1.54
C GLY A 29 13.72 -34.10 -0.47
N SER A 30 14.19 -35.26 0.03
CA SER A 30 13.58 -35.95 1.17
C SER A 30 13.68 -35.20 2.49
N GLU A 31 14.70 -34.33 2.61
CA GLU A 31 14.91 -33.49 3.77
C GLU A 31 14.08 -32.19 3.76
N TRP A 32 13.46 -31.88 2.63
CA TRP A 32 12.53 -30.77 2.50
C TRP A 32 11.20 -31.12 3.16
N LYS A 33 10.77 -30.32 4.14
CA LYS A 33 9.61 -30.60 5.00
C LYS A 33 8.41 -29.67 4.75
N ASP A 34 8.47 -28.80 3.71
CA ASP A 34 7.35 -27.94 3.35
C ASP A 34 6.51 -28.55 2.21
N SER A 35 5.25 -28.11 2.09
CA SER A 35 4.30 -28.55 1.06
C SER A 35 4.59 -27.98 -0.34
N VAL A 36 5.34 -26.88 -0.42
CA VAL A 36 5.71 -26.21 -1.67
C VAL A 36 7.11 -26.66 -2.09
N SER A 37 7.31 -26.97 -3.36
CA SER A 37 8.62 -27.39 -3.88
C SER A 37 9.71 -26.35 -3.59
N PRO A 38 10.96 -26.78 -3.27
CA PRO A 38 12.08 -25.87 -3.05
C PRO A 38 12.34 -25.02 -4.28
N GLN A 39 12.48 -23.70 -4.09
CA GLN A 39 12.80 -22.76 -5.16
C GLN A 39 13.95 -21.86 -4.75
N ARG A 40 14.73 -21.39 -5.74
CA ARG A 40 15.83 -20.46 -5.54
C ARG A 40 15.35 -19.18 -4.83
N GLY A 41 16.12 -18.75 -3.82
CA GLY A 41 15.85 -17.53 -3.07
C GLY A 41 14.95 -17.72 -1.83
N ILE A 42 14.43 -18.93 -1.59
CA ILE A 42 13.67 -19.22 -0.37
C ILE A 42 14.65 -19.23 0.82
N GLN A 43 14.29 -18.51 1.88
CA GLN A 43 14.97 -18.58 3.16
C GLN A 43 14.51 -19.82 3.91
N VAL A 44 15.48 -20.54 4.47
CA VAL A 44 15.27 -21.83 5.13
C VAL A 44 15.99 -21.91 6.46
N ASP A 45 15.41 -22.67 7.35
CA ASP A 45 16.04 -23.14 8.58
C ASP A 45 16.33 -24.63 8.43
N PHE A 46 17.55 -25.06 8.82
CA PHE A 46 18.01 -26.43 8.65
C PHE A 46 19.04 -26.82 9.72
N ASP A 47 19.17 -28.10 9.95
CA ASP A 47 20.18 -28.68 10.80
C ASP A 47 21.31 -29.30 9.97
N LEU A 48 22.48 -29.52 10.59
CA LEU A 48 23.62 -30.16 9.97
C LEU A 48 23.72 -31.60 10.47
N SER A 49 23.86 -32.54 9.53
CA SER A 49 24.23 -33.90 9.84
C SER A 49 25.74 -34.00 10.18
N GLU A 50 26.17 -35.12 10.77
CA GLU A 50 27.58 -35.40 11.04
C GLU A 50 28.44 -35.38 9.74
N ALA A 51 27.82 -35.65 8.60
CA ALA A 51 28.46 -35.58 7.27
C ALA A 51 28.52 -34.17 6.67
N GLY A 52 28.02 -33.12 7.38
CA GLY A 52 28.01 -31.75 6.90
C GLY A 52 26.97 -31.45 5.83
N GLN A 53 25.98 -32.28 5.68
CA GLN A 53 24.82 -32.04 4.81
C GLN A 53 23.67 -31.36 5.56
N ALA A 54 22.85 -30.54 4.88
CA ALA A 54 21.66 -29.95 5.48
C ALA A 54 20.54 -30.99 5.54
N VAL A 55 19.98 -31.16 6.75
CA VAL A 55 18.87 -32.06 7.05
C VAL A 55 17.74 -31.29 7.72
N GLY A 56 16.52 -31.81 7.63
CA GLY A 56 15.35 -31.19 8.23
C GLY A 56 15.15 -29.75 7.74
N VAL A 57 15.15 -29.55 6.42
CA VAL A 57 15.06 -28.22 5.81
C VAL A 57 13.60 -27.75 5.80
N TYR A 58 13.36 -26.69 6.56
CA TYR A 58 12.05 -26.02 6.65
C TYR A 58 12.15 -24.65 6.00
N LYS A 59 11.10 -24.24 5.31
CA LYS A 59 10.94 -22.85 4.92
C LYS A 59 10.86 -21.99 6.18
N GLU A 60 11.69 -20.97 6.27
CA GLU A 60 11.59 -20.01 7.37
C GLU A 60 10.20 -19.37 7.34
N LEU A 61 9.44 -19.52 8.41
CA LEU A 61 8.21 -18.80 8.63
C LEU A 61 8.57 -17.34 8.97
N ASN A 62 9.03 -16.62 7.96
CA ASN A 62 9.11 -15.19 8.08
C ASN A 62 7.68 -14.69 8.31
N ASN A 63 7.46 -14.00 9.42
CA ASN A 63 6.30 -13.13 9.63
C ASN A 63 6.21 -12.02 8.56
N SER A 64 6.96 -12.14 7.48
CA SER A 64 7.05 -11.24 6.33
C SER A 64 6.25 -11.71 5.12
N SER A 65 5.19 -12.49 5.29
CA SER A 65 4.21 -12.67 4.21
C SER A 65 3.46 -11.37 3.84
N TYR A 66 3.88 -10.26 4.41
CA TYR A 66 3.35 -8.91 4.14
C TYR A 66 4.38 -7.90 3.61
N SER A 67 5.60 -8.31 3.24
CA SER A 67 6.62 -7.35 2.78
C SER A 67 7.10 -7.56 1.35
N ASN A 68 6.16 -7.64 0.39
CA ASN A 68 6.42 -7.22 -0.99
C ASN A 68 5.79 -5.83 -1.22
N ILE A 69 6.05 -4.92 -0.32
CA ILE A 69 5.83 -3.50 -0.52
C ILE A 69 7.16 -2.85 -0.14
N HIS A 70 7.76 -2.12 -1.07
CA HIS A 70 8.88 -1.22 -0.90
C HIS A 70 9.06 -0.79 0.56
N THR A 71 10.17 -1.18 1.19
CA THR A 71 10.65 -0.53 2.41
C THR A 71 11.25 0.82 2.03
N PRO A 72 10.56 1.93 2.23
CA PRO A 72 11.24 3.17 2.51
C PRO A 72 11.72 3.07 3.95
N SER A 73 13.00 3.28 4.17
CA SER A 73 13.63 3.47 5.48
C SER A 73 13.15 4.79 6.10
N HIS A 74 11.90 4.79 6.54
CA HIS A 74 11.34 5.79 7.45
C HIS A 74 10.32 5.06 8.31
N THR A 75 10.42 5.23 9.60
CA THR A 75 9.43 4.82 10.61
C THR A 75 8.08 5.44 10.22
N GLU A 76 7.34 4.82 9.29
CA GLU A 76 6.00 5.27 8.98
C GLU A 76 5.14 5.02 10.22
N LYS A 77 4.63 6.10 10.79
CA LYS A 77 3.63 6.05 11.86
C LYS A 77 2.49 5.16 11.38
N SER A 78 2.01 4.27 12.24
CA SER A 78 0.78 3.53 11.92
C SER A 78 -0.35 4.54 11.65
N GLU A 79 -1.22 4.24 10.70
CA GLU A 79 -2.33 5.14 10.31
C GLU A 79 -3.28 5.49 11.47
N GLU A 80 -3.23 4.73 12.56
CA GLU A 80 -3.98 5.00 13.79
C GLU A 80 -3.51 6.28 14.49
N HIS A 81 -2.24 6.64 14.32
CA HIS A 81 -1.60 7.80 14.94
C HIS A 81 -1.44 8.97 13.95
N TYR A 82 -2.09 8.90 12.79
CA TYR A 82 -2.06 9.99 11.81
C TYR A 82 -2.82 11.20 12.31
N ASN A 83 -2.15 12.37 12.26
CA ASN A 83 -2.77 13.66 12.42
C ASN A 83 -3.34 14.17 11.07
N ILE A 84 -3.95 15.36 11.09
CA ILE A 84 -4.55 15.98 9.89
C ILE A 84 -3.53 16.13 8.76
N PHE A 85 -2.29 16.54 9.08
CA PHE A 85 -1.22 16.73 8.10
C PHE A 85 -0.76 15.41 7.49
N ASP A 86 -0.65 14.35 8.31
CA ASP A 86 -0.25 13.02 7.81
C ASP A 86 -1.25 12.51 6.76
N TRP A 87 -2.55 12.68 6.99
CA TRP A 87 -3.60 12.33 6.03
C TRP A 87 -3.54 13.17 4.75
N PHE A 88 -3.29 14.48 4.87
CA PHE A 88 -3.15 15.35 3.71
C PHE A 88 -1.94 14.95 2.85
N ILE A 89 -0.78 14.72 3.49
CA ILE A 89 0.43 14.26 2.80
C ILE A 89 0.23 12.88 2.17
N LYS A 90 -0.47 11.96 2.83
CA LYS A 90 -0.81 10.65 2.25
C LYS A 90 -1.57 10.80 0.94
N CYS A 91 -2.54 11.70 0.86
CA CYS A 91 -3.25 11.97 -0.40
C CYS A 91 -2.33 12.57 -1.46
N LEU A 92 -1.42 13.49 -1.10
CA LEU A 92 -0.44 14.04 -2.04
C LEU A 92 0.56 12.99 -2.52
N LYS A 93 1.01 12.06 -1.68
CA LYS A 93 1.84 10.92 -2.09
C LYS A 93 1.11 10.01 -3.09
N ASN A 94 -0.21 9.90 -2.97
CA ASN A 94 -1.10 9.18 -3.89
C ASN A 94 -1.74 10.10 -4.93
N TYR A 95 -1.02 11.12 -5.40
CA TYR A 95 -1.52 12.25 -6.21
C TYR A 95 -2.47 11.86 -7.34
N ALA A 96 -2.09 10.87 -8.15
CA ALA A 96 -2.85 10.36 -9.28
C ALA A 96 -3.16 8.86 -9.16
N ASN A 97 -3.16 8.33 -7.93
CA ASN A 97 -3.50 6.93 -7.70
C ASN A 97 -5.02 6.79 -7.49
N PHE A 98 -5.70 6.30 -8.52
CA PHE A 98 -7.14 6.06 -8.52
C PHE A 98 -7.50 4.63 -8.06
N ASN A 99 -6.51 3.76 -7.87
CA ASN A 99 -6.72 2.36 -7.48
C ASN A 99 -6.80 2.22 -5.96
N GLY A 100 -7.45 1.13 -5.52
CA GLY A 100 -7.60 0.82 -4.11
C GLY A 100 -8.75 1.59 -3.43
N ARG A 101 -8.71 1.65 -2.11
CA ARG A 101 -9.78 2.19 -1.25
C ARG A 101 -9.22 3.29 -0.35
N ALA A 102 -10.04 4.27 0.02
CA ALA A 102 -9.67 5.35 0.94
C ALA A 102 -10.59 5.40 2.16
N ARG A 103 -10.00 5.59 3.35
CA ARG A 103 -10.74 5.78 4.60
C ARG A 103 -11.52 7.09 4.60
N ARG A 104 -12.59 7.17 5.39
CA ARG A 104 -13.34 8.42 5.62
C ARG A 104 -12.43 9.54 6.12
N LYS A 105 -11.53 9.25 7.07
CA LYS A 105 -10.56 10.22 7.62
C LYS A 105 -9.64 10.77 6.53
N GLU A 106 -9.12 9.92 5.64
CA GLU A 106 -8.27 10.32 4.52
C GLU A 106 -8.97 11.33 3.62
N PHE A 107 -10.20 11.04 3.20
CA PHE A 107 -10.99 11.94 2.36
C PHE A 107 -11.30 13.28 3.05
N TRP A 108 -11.87 13.26 4.26
CA TRP A 108 -12.33 14.48 4.92
C TRP A 108 -11.20 15.39 5.38
N PHE A 109 -10.07 14.83 5.84
CA PHE A 109 -8.92 15.65 6.22
C PHE A 109 -8.22 16.22 4.98
N PHE A 110 -8.19 15.48 3.87
CA PHE A 110 -7.70 16.06 2.62
C PHE A 110 -8.60 17.18 2.12
N TYR A 111 -9.91 17.00 2.15
CA TYR A 111 -10.87 18.03 1.77
C TYR A 111 -10.75 19.30 2.64
N LEU A 112 -10.59 19.12 3.96
CA LEU A 112 -10.34 20.24 4.87
C LEU A 112 -9.04 20.97 4.50
N GLY A 113 -7.96 20.24 4.26
CA GLY A 113 -6.68 20.80 3.83
C GLY A 113 -6.79 21.57 2.51
N LEU A 114 -7.53 21.02 1.54
CA LEU A 114 -7.84 21.67 0.27
C LEU A 114 -8.56 23.02 0.49
N VAL A 115 -9.59 23.05 1.35
CA VAL A 115 -10.31 24.29 1.67
C VAL A 115 -9.38 25.31 2.30
N VAL A 116 -8.54 24.91 3.25
CA VAL A 116 -7.57 25.80 3.90
C VAL A 116 -6.55 26.35 2.88
N CYS A 117 -6.01 25.51 2.01
CA CYS A 117 -5.09 25.96 0.95
C CYS A 117 -5.74 26.98 0.01
N ASN A 118 -6.99 26.76 -0.39
CA ASN A 118 -7.72 27.70 -1.24
C ASN A 118 -8.02 29.02 -0.52
N ILE A 119 -8.36 29.00 0.77
CA ILE A 119 -8.55 30.22 1.57
C ILE A 119 -7.24 31.02 1.63
N ILE A 120 -6.11 30.36 1.90
CA ILE A 120 -4.79 31.02 1.92
C ILE A 120 -4.48 31.63 0.55
N ALA A 121 -4.73 30.90 -0.54
CA ALA A 121 -4.51 31.40 -1.89
C ALA A 121 -5.38 32.63 -2.20
N MET A 122 -6.65 32.61 -1.81
CA MET A 122 -7.54 33.79 -1.97
C MET A 122 -7.06 35.01 -1.16
N VAL A 123 -6.57 34.80 0.05
CA VAL A 123 -5.99 35.90 0.87
C VAL A 123 -4.72 36.45 0.20
N LEU A 124 -3.88 35.59 -0.34
CA LEU A 124 -2.69 36.01 -1.07
C LEU A 124 -3.06 36.82 -2.33
N ASP A 125 -4.04 36.38 -3.11
CA ASP A 125 -4.55 37.11 -4.27
C ASP A 125 -5.05 38.52 -3.87
N ALA A 126 -5.79 38.60 -2.76
CA ALA A 126 -6.31 39.89 -2.25
C ALA A 126 -5.18 40.83 -1.77
N VAL A 127 -4.15 40.31 -1.10
CA VAL A 127 -3.03 41.11 -0.59
C VAL A 127 -2.08 41.57 -1.69
N LEU A 128 -1.87 40.71 -2.68
CA LEU A 128 -0.94 40.97 -3.79
C LEU A 128 -1.61 41.59 -5.02
N GLU A 129 -2.93 41.84 -4.93
CA GLU A 129 -3.74 42.40 -6.04
C GLU A 129 -3.62 41.57 -7.34
N THR A 130 -3.49 40.23 -7.20
CA THR A 130 -3.24 39.33 -8.33
C THR A 130 -4.52 38.67 -8.87
N GLU A 131 -5.69 39.22 -8.59
CA GLU A 131 -7.02 38.69 -8.94
C GLU A 131 -7.21 37.25 -8.44
N VAL A 132 -6.99 36.24 -9.28
CA VAL A 132 -7.25 34.80 -8.97
C VAL A 132 -6.06 33.90 -9.33
N ILE A 133 -4.85 34.41 -9.41
CA ILE A 133 -3.67 33.66 -9.89
C ILE A 133 -3.32 32.55 -8.89
N PHE A 134 -3.14 32.87 -7.61
CA PHE A 134 -2.79 31.89 -6.58
C PHE A 134 -3.92 30.89 -6.35
N TYR A 135 -5.16 31.35 -6.34
CA TYR A 135 -6.33 30.47 -6.25
C TYR A 135 -6.41 29.50 -7.44
N GLY A 136 -6.19 29.97 -8.66
CA GLY A 136 -6.20 29.17 -9.87
C GLY A 136 -5.12 28.08 -9.86
N ILE A 137 -3.87 28.45 -9.53
CA ILE A 137 -2.74 27.53 -9.44
C ILE A 137 -3.02 26.46 -8.36
N THR A 138 -3.45 26.87 -7.17
CA THR A 138 -3.73 25.97 -6.06
C THR A 138 -4.85 24.98 -6.42
N THR A 139 -5.94 25.47 -6.99
CA THR A 139 -7.06 24.64 -7.42
C THR A 139 -6.63 23.64 -8.49
N LEU A 140 -5.87 24.08 -9.51
CA LEU A 140 -5.37 23.21 -10.56
C LEU A 140 -4.41 22.13 -10.02
N ALA A 141 -3.54 22.49 -9.08
CA ALA A 141 -2.63 21.54 -8.45
C ALA A 141 -3.35 20.50 -7.58
N LEU A 142 -4.44 20.86 -6.92
CA LEU A 142 -5.14 19.96 -6.00
C LEU A 142 -6.32 19.22 -6.62
N VAL A 143 -6.74 19.53 -7.86
CA VAL A 143 -7.87 18.85 -8.50
C VAL A 143 -7.61 17.37 -8.73
N ILE A 144 -6.41 16.99 -9.18
CA ILE A 144 -6.08 15.59 -9.47
C ILE A 144 -6.07 14.74 -8.19
N PRO A 145 -5.35 15.09 -7.10
CA PRO A 145 -5.39 14.31 -5.88
C PRO A 145 -6.78 14.31 -5.23
N PHE A 146 -7.58 15.37 -5.40
CA PHE A 146 -8.97 15.38 -4.94
C PHE A 146 -9.84 14.37 -5.71
N LEU A 147 -9.70 14.30 -7.03
CA LEU A 147 -10.40 13.30 -7.85
C LEU A 147 -9.94 11.87 -7.48
N ALA A 148 -8.64 11.68 -7.26
CA ALA A 148 -8.08 10.39 -6.90
C ALA A 148 -8.61 9.88 -5.54
N VAL A 149 -8.60 10.73 -4.50
CA VAL A 149 -9.14 10.33 -3.18
C VAL A 149 -10.65 10.15 -3.22
N SER A 150 -11.38 10.97 -4.01
CA SER A 150 -12.84 10.85 -4.21
C SER A 150 -13.22 9.53 -4.84
N ALA A 151 -12.50 9.11 -5.89
CA ALA A 151 -12.70 7.82 -6.55
C ALA A 151 -12.41 6.67 -5.58
N ARG A 152 -11.26 6.68 -4.88
CA ARG A 152 -10.89 5.65 -3.89
C ARG A 152 -11.90 5.59 -2.72
N ARG A 153 -12.52 6.72 -2.38
CA ARG A 153 -13.58 6.74 -1.37
C ARG A 153 -14.87 6.11 -1.86
N LEU A 154 -15.24 6.28 -3.14
CA LEU A 154 -16.37 5.57 -3.76
C LEU A 154 -16.09 4.07 -3.86
N HIS A 155 -14.86 3.67 -4.17
CA HIS A 155 -14.42 2.28 -4.17
C HIS A 155 -14.61 1.61 -2.79
N ASP A 156 -14.42 2.35 -1.70
CA ASP A 156 -14.56 1.83 -0.34
C ASP A 156 -16.00 1.42 0.03
N ILE A 157 -16.99 1.95 -0.69
CA ILE A 157 -18.40 1.55 -0.61
C ILE A 157 -18.86 0.73 -1.85
N ASN A 158 -17.91 0.06 -2.52
CA ASN A 158 -18.13 -0.78 -3.70
C ASN A 158 -18.80 -0.06 -4.88
N ARG A 159 -18.47 1.21 -5.08
CA ARG A 159 -18.96 2.02 -6.20
C ARG A 159 -17.80 2.45 -7.09
N SER A 160 -18.05 2.50 -8.40
CA SER A 160 -17.08 3.01 -9.36
C SER A 160 -16.78 4.50 -9.13
N GLY A 161 -15.51 4.90 -9.27
CA GLY A 161 -15.10 6.31 -9.20
C GLY A 161 -15.77 7.20 -10.25
N TRP A 162 -16.25 6.63 -11.36
CA TRP A 162 -17.00 7.35 -12.38
C TRP A 162 -18.30 7.98 -11.89
N TRP A 163 -18.86 7.50 -10.78
CA TRP A 163 -20.01 8.13 -10.12
C TRP A 163 -19.73 9.57 -9.68
N TYR A 164 -18.44 9.98 -9.62
CA TYR A 164 -18.13 11.39 -9.39
C TYR A 164 -18.75 12.33 -10.44
N LEU A 165 -18.96 11.89 -11.67
CA LEU A 165 -19.55 12.69 -12.75
C LEU A 165 -20.98 13.14 -12.45
N ILE A 166 -21.68 12.50 -11.52
CA ILE A 166 -23.02 12.93 -11.09
C ILE A 166 -22.99 14.34 -10.44
N SER A 167 -21.82 14.81 -9.99
CA SER A 167 -21.63 16.16 -9.48
C SER A 167 -22.06 17.25 -10.47
N ILE A 168 -22.01 16.97 -11.78
CA ILE A 168 -22.40 17.90 -12.86
C ILE A 168 -23.90 18.27 -12.74
N THR A 169 -24.72 17.39 -12.18
CA THR A 169 -26.17 17.63 -12.05
C THR A 169 -26.53 18.56 -10.88
N GLY A 170 -25.57 19.01 -10.07
CA GLY A 170 -25.83 19.78 -8.85
C GLY A 170 -26.48 18.95 -7.72
N ILE A 171 -27.61 18.32 -7.99
CA ILE A 171 -28.29 17.41 -7.02
C ILE A 171 -27.38 16.22 -6.68
N GLY A 172 -26.58 15.74 -7.64
CA GLY A 172 -25.63 14.67 -7.45
C GLY A 172 -24.56 14.96 -6.41
N ILE A 173 -24.24 16.23 -6.14
CA ILE A 173 -23.29 16.60 -5.08
C ILE A 173 -23.82 16.15 -3.71
N ILE A 174 -25.10 16.29 -3.43
CA ILE A 174 -25.72 15.84 -2.17
C ILE A 174 -25.57 14.34 -2.01
N LEU A 175 -25.81 13.60 -3.09
CA LEU A 175 -25.66 12.15 -3.10
C LEU A 175 -24.21 11.73 -2.88
N LEU A 176 -23.24 12.40 -3.50
CA LEU A 176 -21.81 12.15 -3.31
C LEU A 176 -21.38 12.42 -1.85
N ILE A 177 -21.85 13.50 -1.24
CA ILE A 177 -21.55 13.80 0.17
C ILE A 177 -22.07 12.68 1.08
N ILE A 178 -23.30 12.18 0.83
CA ILE A 178 -23.87 11.04 1.57
C ILE A 178 -22.99 9.80 1.40
N TRP A 179 -22.55 9.49 0.18
CA TRP A 179 -21.70 8.34 -0.09
C TRP A 179 -20.32 8.47 0.53
N TRP A 180 -19.70 9.64 0.48
CA TRP A 180 -18.40 9.86 1.12
C TRP A 180 -18.49 9.83 2.65
N ALA A 181 -19.62 10.17 3.23
CA ALA A 181 -19.88 10.09 4.67
C ALA A 181 -20.25 8.67 5.16
N LYS A 182 -20.77 7.81 4.26
CA LYS A 182 -21.20 6.43 4.59
C LYS A 182 -20.00 5.60 5.08
N GLU A 183 -20.20 4.61 5.95
CA GLU A 183 -19.14 3.65 6.33
C GLU A 183 -18.72 2.78 5.14
N GLY A 184 -17.41 2.53 5.04
CA GLY A 184 -16.85 1.61 4.04
C GLY A 184 -17.19 0.16 4.35
N GLU A 185 -17.12 -0.70 3.34
CA GLU A 185 -17.30 -2.14 3.51
C GLU A 185 -16.14 -2.72 4.34
N THR A 186 -16.50 -3.62 5.26
CA THR A 186 -15.53 -4.27 6.15
C THR A 186 -14.87 -5.51 5.52
N GLN A 187 -15.41 -5.98 4.41
CA GLN A 187 -14.89 -7.10 3.65
C GLN A 187 -14.16 -6.60 2.41
N SER A 188 -13.32 -7.45 1.81
CA SER A 188 -12.71 -7.17 0.51
C SER A 188 -13.80 -7.07 -0.56
N ASN A 189 -13.63 -6.12 -1.48
CA ASN A 189 -14.55 -5.88 -2.58
C ASN A 189 -13.80 -5.84 -3.92
N LEU A 190 -14.48 -5.42 -5.01
CA LEU A 190 -13.89 -5.33 -6.35
C LEU A 190 -12.62 -4.45 -6.42
N TYR A 191 -12.39 -3.57 -5.44
CA TYR A 191 -11.30 -2.59 -5.42
C TYR A 191 -10.21 -2.93 -4.40
N GLY A 192 -10.32 -4.05 -3.70
CA GLY A 192 -9.30 -4.57 -2.79
C GLY A 192 -9.74 -4.73 -1.34
N GLU A 193 -8.75 -4.93 -0.48
CA GLU A 193 -8.94 -5.10 0.95
C GLU A 193 -9.51 -3.84 1.62
N PRO A 194 -10.21 -3.98 2.78
CA PRO A 194 -10.72 -2.86 3.55
C PRO A 194 -9.62 -1.84 3.86
N ALA A 195 -9.94 -0.56 3.71
CA ALA A 195 -9.00 0.52 4.00
C ALA A 195 -8.74 0.73 5.51
N LYS A 196 -9.22 -0.19 6.38
CA LYS A 196 -9.11 -0.09 7.85
C LYS A 196 -7.80 -0.66 8.35
#